data_0ac36ff25e35fd7cb1dde9026608cecf
#
_entry.id   0ac36ff25e35fd7cb1dde9026608cecf
#
_cell.length_a   1.000
_cell.length_b   1.000
_cell.length_c   1.000
_cell.angle_alpha   90.00
_cell.angle_beta   90.00
_cell.angle_gamma   90.00
#
_symmetry.space_group_name_H-M   'P 1'
#
loop_
_entity.id
_entity.type
_entity.pdbx_description
1 polymer ?
#
loop_
_entity_poly.entity_id
_entity_poly.type
_entity_poly.pdbx_seq_one_letter_code
_entity_poly.pdbx_strand_id
1 'polypeptide(L)'
;MKTDRILGIIIYLMNHDNVSASYLAERFHVSVRTIQRDMISISAIGVPIYSESGKNGGYSILPTYKIKNGEIRSEEQQMIIKALESLATSYTNDTLKTLIEKYNAIIQKEGGQKVFWDFGVTKENTDVQSKNQLLEHAIDQKKYVSFEYCNADGKKSTPMVEPLAIHYKWYAWYLFAYSDDKKQYRTYKIARIQNLKGEDRASYTDHGDVKKLMEESEQAYYRTSIHIEVQFANEETALMEEYFPDCLI
;
A
#
# COMPACT_ATOMS: atom_id res chain seq x y z
N MET A 1 -29.10 17.67 9.45
CA MET A 1 -29.12 19.03 10.07
C MET A 1 -28.25 20.01 9.29
N LYS A 2 -28.34 21.36 9.51
CA LYS A 2 -27.52 22.34 8.75
C LYS A 2 -26.01 22.16 9.01
N THR A 3 -25.62 21.91 10.24
CA THR A 3 -24.22 21.74 10.68
C THR A 3 -23.55 20.57 9.99
N ASP A 4 -24.22 19.42 9.92
CA ASP A 4 -23.69 18.20 9.30
C ASP A 4 -23.46 18.41 7.79
N ARG A 5 -24.36 19.16 7.15
CA ARG A 5 -24.22 19.51 5.72
C ARG A 5 -23.05 20.45 5.49
N ILE A 6 -22.89 21.50 6.31
CA ILE A 6 -21.75 22.44 6.23
C ILE A 6 -20.44 21.69 6.39
N LEU A 7 -20.31 20.83 7.40
CA LEU A 7 -19.12 20.00 7.60
C LEU A 7 -18.87 19.07 6.42
N GLY A 8 -19.91 18.41 5.92
CA GLY A 8 -19.80 17.55 4.74
C GLY A 8 -19.34 18.28 3.49
N ILE A 9 -19.83 19.51 3.27
CA ILE A 9 -19.40 20.38 2.16
C ILE A 9 -17.92 20.75 2.29
N ILE A 10 -17.46 21.15 3.49
CA ILE A 10 -16.05 21.48 3.76
C ILE A 10 -15.17 20.28 3.44
N ILE A 11 -15.46 19.11 4.01
CA ILE A 11 -14.70 17.88 3.77
C ILE A 11 -14.68 17.52 2.27
N TYR A 12 -15.80 17.69 1.58
CA TYR A 12 -15.88 17.41 0.15
C TYR A 12 -14.98 18.35 -0.66
N LEU A 13 -15.05 19.68 -0.43
CA LEU A 13 -14.23 20.68 -1.10
C LEU A 13 -12.74 20.62 -0.73
N MET A 14 -12.37 20.06 0.41
CA MET A 14 -10.98 19.79 0.74
C MET A 14 -10.36 18.73 -0.19
N ASN A 15 -11.15 17.79 -0.69
CA ASN A 15 -10.69 16.68 -1.54
C ASN A 15 -10.99 16.86 -3.04
N HIS A 16 -11.74 17.90 -3.41
CA HIS A 16 -12.16 18.15 -4.79
C HIS A 16 -11.98 19.62 -5.15
N ASP A 17 -11.60 19.89 -6.39
CA ASP A 17 -11.46 21.22 -6.92
C ASP A 17 -12.62 21.55 -7.86
N ASN A 18 -13.03 22.83 -7.88
CA ASN A 18 -14.01 23.40 -8.77
C ASN A 18 -15.35 22.61 -8.87
N VAL A 19 -16.01 22.48 -7.73
CA VAL A 19 -17.29 21.72 -7.64
C VAL A 19 -18.47 22.65 -7.88
N SER A 20 -19.34 22.31 -8.86
CA SER A 20 -20.48 23.16 -9.19
C SER A 20 -21.55 23.20 -8.07
N ALA A 21 -22.23 24.36 -7.96
CA ALA A 21 -23.33 24.52 -7.01
C ALA A 21 -24.46 23.50 -7.22
N SER A 22 -24.73 23.14 -8.47
CA SER A 22 -25.75 22.17 -8.83
C SER A 22 -25.40 20.77 -8.35
N TYR A 23 -24.15 20.36 -8.53
CA TYR A 23 -23.66 19.07 -8.03
C TYR A 23 -23.76 18.97 -6.50
N LEU A 24 -23.34 20.02 -5.77
CA LEU A 24 -23.46 20.05 -4.32
C LEU A 24 -24.92 20.02 -3.86
N ALA A 25 -25.80 20.70 -4.58
CA ALA A 25 -27.24 20.71 -4.29
C ALA A 25 -27.84 19.31 -4.41
N GLU A 26 -27.52 18.59 -5.47
CA GLU A 26 -27.91 17.21 -5.68
C GLU A 26 -27.36 16.27 -4.61
N ARG A 27 -26.05 16.34 -4.36
CA ARG A 27 -25.34 15.48 -3.39
C ARG A 27 -25.85 15.63 -1.96
N PHE A 28 -26.19 16.84 -1.55
CA PHE A 28 -26.68 17.13 -0.19
C PHE A 28 -28.20 17.26 -0.09
N HIS A 29 -28.92 16.95 -1.17
CA HIS A 29 -30.39 16.97 -1.25
C HIS A 29 -30.99 18.31 -0.81
N VAL A 30 -30.45 19.42 -1.30
CA VAL A 30 -30.91 20.79 -1.04
C VAL A 30 -31.00 21.61 -2.32
N SER A 31 -31.59 22.81 -2.25
CA SER A 31 -31.60 23.73 -3.38
C SER A 31 -30.21 24.39 -3.59
N VAL A 32 -29.92 24.80 -4.83
CA VAL A 32 -28.73 25.59 -5.18
C VAL A 32 -28.64 26.86 -4.32
N ARG A 33 -29.77 27.50 -4.05
CA ARG A 33 -29.83 28.68 -3.16
C ARG A 33 -29.40 28.36 -1.73
N THR A 34 -29.71 27.16 -1.25
CA THR A 34 -29.22 26.69 0.07
C THR A 34 -27.71 26.50 0.08
N ILE A 35 -27.14 25.89 -0.97
CA ILE A 35 -25.68 25.75 -1.13
C ILE A 35 -25.00 27.12 -1.13
N GLN A 36 -25.51 28.09 -1.90
CA GLN A 36 -24.95 29.45 -1.92
C GLN A 36 -24.93 30.12 -0.53
N ARG A 37 -25.98 29.93 0.26
CA ARG A 37 -26.03 30.43 1.66
C ARG A 37 -25.07 29.66 2.57
N ASP A 38 -24.92 28.38 2.35
CA ASP A 38 -23.94 27.57 3.10
C ASP A 38 -22.51 28.00 2.78
N MET A 39 -22.17 28.33 1.52
CA MET A 39 -20.86 28.87 1.14
C MET A 39 -20.55 30.19 1.87
N ILE A 40 -21.53 31.09 1.98
CA ILE A 40 -21.39 32.32 2.76
C ILE A 40 -21.13 31.99 4.22
N SER A 41 -21.86 31.04 4.80
CA SER A 41 -21.68 30.59 6.19
C SER A 41 -20.30 30.00 6.42
N ILE A 42 -19.80 29.19 5.48
CA ILE A 42 -18.46 28.57 5.50
C ILE A 42 -17.37 29.63 5.43
N SER A 43 -17.51 30.61 4.53
CA SER A 43 -16.56 31.74 4.45
C SER A 43 -16.56 32.57 5.73
N ALA A 44 -17.72 32.79 6.35
CA ALA A 44 -17.85 33.56 7.58
C ALA A 44 -17.16 32.91 8.80
N ILE A 45 -16.99 31.60 8.82
CA ILE A 45 -16.22 30.87 9.87
C ILE A 45 -14.73 30.75 9.55
N GLY A 46 -14.25 31.45 8.49
CA GLY A 46 -12.83 31.54 8.18
C GLY A 46 -12.29 30.52 7.15
N VAL A 47 -13.14 29.69 6.54
CA VAL A 47 -12.74 28.80 5.45
C VAL A 47 -12.75 29.59 4.13
N PRO A 48 -11.60 29.83 3.46
CA PRO A 48 -11.52 30.66 2.27
C PRO A 48 -12.06 29.92 1.05
N ILE A 49 -13.34 30.17 0.74
CA ILE A 49 -14.00 29.66 -0.45
C ILE A 49 -13.69 30.58 -1.63
N TYR A 50 -13.20 29.98 -2.70
CA TYR A 50 -13.07 30.62 -4.01
C TYR A 50 -14.23 30.18 -4.90
N SER A 51 -14.81 31.12 -5.65
CA SER A 51 -15.92 30.83 -6.58
C SER A 51 -15.58 31.33 -7.97
N GLU A 52 -15.70 30.45 -8.96
CA GLU A 52 -15.62 30.80 -10.36
C GLU A 52 -17.02 30.88 -10.98
N SER A 53 -17.23 31.95 -11.79
CA SER A 53 -18.51 32.12 -12.50
C SER A 53 -18.39 31.60 -13.94
N GLY A 54 -19.49 31.07 -14.49
CA GLY A 54 -19.54 30.64 -15.88
C GLY A 54 -20.01 29.20 -16.06
N LYS A 55 -19.98 28.71 -17.31
CA LYS A 55 -20.50 27.38 -17.68
C LYS A 55 -19.77 26.22 -16.96
N ASN A 56 -18.50 26.42 -16.65
CA ASN A 56 -17.68 25.45 -15.89
C ASN A 56 -17.33 25.99 -14.50
N GLY A 57 -18.09 26.95 -13.98
CA GLY A 57 -17.88 27.56 -12.69
C GLY A 57 -18.25 26.65 -11.52
N GLY A 58 -17.65 26.93 -10.37
CA GLY A 58 -17.87 26.14 -9.15
C GLY A 58 -17.22 26.78 -7.94
N TYR A 59 -17.18 26.00 -6.87
CA TYR A 59 -16.56 26.36 -5.60
C TYR A 59 -15.34 25.49 -5.35
N SER A 60 -14.29 26.11 -4.82
CA SER A 60 -13.10 25.43 -4.32
C SER A 60 -12.61 26.08 -3.03
N ILE A 61 -11.86 25.35 -2.23
CA ILE A 61 -11.10 25.89 -1.11
C ILE A 61 -9.72 26.27 -1.65
N LEU A 62 -9.21 27.43 -1.26
CA LEU A 62 -7.88 27.89 -1.68
C LEU A 62 -6.82 26.82 -1.35
N PRO A 63 -5.96 26.44 -2.31
CA PRO A 63 -4.94 25.40 -2.11
C PRO A 63 -4.04 25.65 -0.89
N THR A 64 -3.69 26.91 -0.64
CA THR A 64 -2.89 27.32 0.53
C THR A 64 -3.59 27.06 1.87
N TYR A 65 -4.92 27.09 1.90
CA TYR A 65 -5.70 26.76 3.10
C TYR A 65 -5.80 25.23 3.31
N LYS A 66 -5.94 24.48 2.23
CA LYS A 66 -5.89 23.00 2.27
C LYS A 66 -4.59 22.52 2.91
N ILE A 67 -3.46 23.13 2.54
CA ILE A 67 -2.14 22.82 3.09
C ILE A 67 -2.05 23.20 4.58
N LYS A 68 -2.52 24.40 4.96
CA LYS A 68 -2.42 24.90 6.35
C LYS A 68 -3.27 24.14 7.37
N ASN A 69 -4.46 23.69 6.99
CA ASN A 69 -5.36 22.99 7.94
C ASN A 69 -5.24 21.46 7.90
N GLY A 70 -4.49 20.94 6.93
CA GLY A 70 -4.03 19.56 6.91
C GLY A 70 -2.60 19.43 7.45
N GLU A 71 -2.08 20.41 8.20
CA GLU A 71 -0.73 20.34 8.76
C GLU A 71 -0.61 19.11 9.66
N ILE A 72 0.02 18.10 9.08
CA ILE A 72 0.60 16.99 9.84
C ILE A 72 1.62 17.63 10.79
N ARG A 73 1.45 17.45 12.10
CA ARG A 73 2.35 18.00 13.11
C ARG A 73 3.79 17.52 12.87
N SER A 74 4.78 18.31 13.29
CA SER A 74 6.21 17.95 13.09
C SER A 74 6.55 16.54 13.55
N GLU A 75 5.96 16.08 14.65
CA GLU A 75 6.13 14.71 15.16
C GLU A 75 5.53 13.64 14.21
N GLU A 76 4.35 13.93 13.66
CA GLU A 76 3.67 13.04 12.71
C GLU A 76 4.43 12.99 11.37
N GLN A 77 4.95 14.12 10.91
CA GLN A 77 5.80 14.21 9.73
C GLN A 77 7.09 13.39 9.91
N GLN A 78 7.75 13.50 11.06
CA GLN A 78 8.93 12.72 11.40
C GLN A 78 8.61 11.21 11.42
N MET A 79 7.45 10.83 11.94
CA MET A 79 7.01 9.43 11.93
C MET A 79 6.81 8.90 10.51
N ILE A 80 6.20 9.70 9.62
CA ILE A 80 6.01 9.34 8.21
C ILE A 80 7.36 9.13 7.52
N ILE A 81 8.33 10.05 7.71
CA ILE A 81 9.65 9.89 7.11
C ILE A 81 10.34 8.63 7.61
N LYS A 82 10.33 8.40 8.92
CA LYS A 82 10.92 7.19 9.50
C LYS A 82 10.30 5.93 8.94
N ALA A 83 8.98 5.92 8.73
CA ALA A 83 8.29 4.80 8.09
C ALA A 83 8.74 4.60 6.64
N LEU A 84 8.88 5.69 5.86
CA LEU A 84 9.37 5.62 4.48
C LEU A 84 10.83 5.17 4.41
N GLU A 85 11.72 5.69 5.27
CA GLU A 85 13.11 5.28 5.36
C GLU A 85 13.24 3.80 5.76
N SER A 86 12.41 3.35 6.70
CA SER A 86 12.37 1.94 7.11
C SER A 86 11.86 1.03 6.00
N LEU A 87 10.84 1.45 5.24
CA LEU A 87 10.38 0.72 4.07
C LEU A 87 11.51 0.60 3.03
N ALA A 88 12.30 1.65 2.84
CA ALA A 88 13.40 1.67 1.87
C ALA A 88 14.52 0.68 2.19
N THR A 89 14.57 0.12 3.39
CA THR A 89 15.54 -0.94 3.75
C THR A 89 15.24 -2.27 3.06
N SER A 90 13.96 -2.55 2.75
CA SER A 90 13.53 -3.80 2.11
C SER A 90 12.93 -3.61 0.71
N TYR A 91 12.44 -2.42 0.40
CA TYR A 91 11.79 -2.08 -0.85
C TYR A 91 12.21 -0.69 -1.31
N THR A 92 12.62 -0.54 -2.56
CA THR A 92 12.95 0.77 -3.12
C THR A 92 12.57 0.87 -4.59
N ASN A 93 11.99 2.00 -4.94
CA ASN A 93 11.80 2.44 -6.31
C ASN A 93 12.09 3.95 -6.41
N ASP A 94 12.11 4.51 -7.62
CA ASP A 94 12.47 5.92 -7.82
C ASP A 94 11.45 6.87 -7.18
N THR A 95 10.18 6.47 -7.12
CA THR A 95 9.12 7.25 -6.46
C THR A 95 9.39 7.35 -4.97
N LEU A 96 9.70 6.24 -4.29
CA LEU A 96 10.01 6.22 -2.85
C LEU A 96 11.26 7.04 -2.54
N LYS A 97 12.33 6.91 -3.33
CA LYS A 97 13.55 7.72 -3.18
C LYS A 97 13.23 9.20 -3.28
N THR A 98 12.51 9.61 -4.34
CA THR A 98 12.10 11.00 -4.56
C THR A 98 11.23 11.54 -3.42
N LEU A 99 10.31 10.72 -2.87
CA LEU A 99 9.50 11.10 -1.72
C LEU A 99 10.36 11.34 -0.48
N ILE A 100 11.26 10.43 -0.16
CA ILE A 100 12.17 10.56 1.00
C ILE A 100 13.02 11.83 0.85
N GLU A 101 13.59 12.09 -0.33
CA GLU A 101 14.38 13.30 -0.60
C GLU A 101 13.56 14.57 -0.42
N LYS A 102 12.36 14.63 -0.99
CA LYS A 102 11.45 15.79 -0.87
C LYS A 102 11.06 16.04 0.58
N TYR A 103 10.67 15.01 1.31
CA TYR A 103 10.27 15.18 2.71
C TYR A 103 11.43 15.53 3.62
N ASN A 104 12.61 14.95 3.42
CA ASN A 104 13.83 15.32 4.16
C ASN A 104 14.28 16.77 3.91
N ALA A 105 13.98 17.34 2.74
CA ALA A 105 14.25 18.74 2.44
C ALA A 105 13.30 19.72 3.14
N ILE A 106 12.07 19.29 3.44
CA ILE A 106 11.02 20.13 4.03
C ILE A 106 11.03 20.06 5.56
N ILE A 107 11.38 18.90 6.12
CA ILE A 107 11.27 18.65 7.55
C ILE A 107 12.62 18.91 8.22
N GLN A 108 12.63 19.90 9.12
CA GLN A 108 13.78 20.10 10.01
C GLN A 108 13.89 18.91 10.95
N LYS A 109 15.03 18.23 10.93
CA LYS A 109 15.32 17.11 11.86
C LYS A 109 15.54 17.68 13.26
N GLU A 110 14.46 17.79 14.02
CA GLU A 110 14.53 18.09 15.45
C GLU A 110 14.64 16.77 16.24
N GLY A 111 15.73 16.59 16.98
CA GLY A 111 15.94 15.48 17.89
C GLY A 111 16.64 14.24 17.32
N GLY A 112 17.38 13.54 18.16
CA GLY A 112 18.05 12.29 17.79
C GLY A 112 17.05 11.13 17.63
N GLN A 113 17.22 10.34 16.56
CA GLN A 113 16.42 9.14 16.32
C GLN A 113 16.69 8.12 17.43
N LYS A 114 15.63 7.63 18.10
CA LYS A 114 15.72 6.64 19.20
C LYS A 114 15.26 5.25 18.78
N VAL A 115 14.48 5.14 17.69
CA VAL A 115 13.92 3.88 17.18
C VAL A 115 14.32 3.74 15.72
N PHE A 116 14.91 2.62 15.39
CA PHE A 116 15.33 2.27 14.02
C PHE A 116 14.59 0.99 13.64
N TRP A 117 13.96 0.99 12.49
CA TRP A 117 13.32 -0.17 11.90
C TRP A 117 14.09 -0.56 10.64
N ASP A 118 14.54 -1.80 10.59
CA ASP A 118 15.17 -2.38 9.42
C ASP A 118 14.35 -3.59 8.98
N PHE A 119 13.72 -3.49 7.81
CA PHE A 119 12.99 -4.58 7.19
C PHE A 119 13.86 -5.33 6.16
N GLY A 120 15.12 -4.97 6.03
CA GLY A 120 16.07 -5.62 5.13
C GLY A 120 16.41 -7.02 5.60
N VAL A 121 16.35 -7.98 4.69
CA VAL A 121 16.84 -9.33 4.92
C VAL A 121 18.29 -9.39 4.45
N THR A 122 19.20 -9.72 5.32
CA THR A 122 20.67 -9.48 5.28
C THR A 122 21.43 -9.99 4.03
N LYS A 123 20.81 -10.73 3.11
CA LYS A 123 21.44 -11.22 1.87
C LYS A 123 20.60 -11.08 0.61
N GLU A 124 19.39 -10.55 0.73
CA GLU A 124 18.43 -10.56 -0.38
C GLU A 124 18.31 -9.21 -1.12
N ASN A 125 18.93 -8.12 -0.61
CA ASN A 125 18.48 -6.76 -0.94
C ASN A 125 18.62 -6.34 -2.42
N THR A 126 19.72 -6.59 -3.10
CA THR A 126 19.90 -6.09 -4.47
C THR A 126 19.19 -6.97 -5.51
N ASP A 127 19.30 -8.28 -5.39
CA ASP A 127 18.69 -9.23 -6.32
C ASP A 127 17.16 -9.27 -6.19
N VAL A 128 16.64 -9.29 -4.97
CA VAL A 128 15.19 -9.28 -4.69
C VAL A 128 14.55 -7.97 -5.14
N GLN A 129 15.20 -6.82 -4.94
CA GLN A 129 14.69 -5.53 -5.40
C GLN A 129 14.58 -5.46 -6.93
N SER A 130 15.59 -5.94 -7.65
CA SER A 130 15.56 -6.00 -9.11
C SER A 130 14.44 -6.90 -9.62
N LYS A 131 14.21 -8.04 -8.95
CA LYS A 131 13.09 -8.94 -9.24
C LYS A 131 11.74 -8.29 -8.95
N ASN A 132 11.61 -7.57 -7.81
CA ASN A 132 10.38 -6.85 -7.48
C ASN A 132 10.03 -5.82 -8.56
N GLN A 133 10.99 -5.02 -9.02
CA GLN A 133 10.76 -4.03 -10.08
C GLN A 133 10.31 -4.67 -11.39
N LEU A 134 10.93 -5.79 -11.78
CA LEU A 134 10.51 -6.52 -12.99
C LEU A 134 9.09 -7.08 -12.83
N LEU A 135 8.78 -7.66 -11.66
CA LEU A 135 7.46 -8.21 -11.36
C LEU A 135 6.38 -7.13 -11.32
N GLU A 136 6.63 -5.98 -10.68
CA GLU A 136 5.72 -4.83 -10.69
C GLU A 136 5.44 -4.37 -12.12
N HIS A 137 6.50 -4.20 -12.93
CA HIS A 137 6.32 -3.83 -14.33
C HIS A 137 5.49 -4.85 -15.11
N ALA A 138 5.71 -6.15 -14.87
CA ALA A 138 4.94 -7.21 -15.53
C ALA A 138 3.46 -7.21 -15.10
N ILE A 139 3.17 -6.94 -13.81
CA ILE A 139 1.81 -6.78 -13.28
C ILE A 139 1.11 -5.59 -13.94
N ASP A 140 1.75 -4.43 -13.98
CA ASP A 140 1.21 -3.21 -14.58
C ASP A 140 0.93 -3.37 -16.08
N GLN A 141 1.80 -4.08 -16.78
CA GLN A 141 1.67 -4.39 -18.23
C GLN A 141 0.75 -5.58 -18.51
N LYS A 142 0.23 -6.24 -17.48
CA LYS A 142 -0.54 -7.49 -17.58
C LYS A 142 0.16 -8.54 -18.46
N LYS A 143 1.45 -8.77 -18.20
CA LYS A 143 2.29 -9.72 -18.93
C LYS A 143 2.68 -10.90 -18.07
N TYR A 144 2.83 -12.05 -18.72
CA TYR A 144 3.36 -13.26 -18.08
C TYR A 144 4.84 -13.10 -17.74
N VAL A 145 5.27 -13.87 -16.75
CA VAL A 145 6.69 -14.03 -16.40
C VAL A 145 7.04 -15.51 -16.36
N SER A 146 8.28 -15.83 -16.68
CA SER A 146 8.86 -17.17 -16.53
C SER A 146 10.08 -17.10 -15.63
N PHE A 147 10.34 -18.17 -14.88
CA PHE A 147 11.49 -18.26 -13.99
C PHE A 147 11.80 -19.69 -13.59
N GLU A 148 13.02 -19.92 -13.10
CA GLU A 148 13.38 -21.16 -12.42
C GLU A 148 13.04 -21.03 -10.93
N TYR A 149 12.47 -22.08 -10.36
CA TYR A 149 12.04 -22.08 -8.96
C TYR A 149 12.42 -23.38 -8.26
N CYS A 150 13.01 -23.24 -7.07
CA CYS A 150 13.26 -24.38 -6.17
C CYS A 150 12.36 -24.21 -4.93
N ASN A 151 11.42 -25.14 -4.72
CA ASN A 151 10.54 -25.09 -3.55
C ASN A 151 11.25 -25.49 -2.25
N ALA A 152 10.52 -25.49 -1.12
CA ALA A 152 11.09 -25.85 0.19
C ALA A 152 11.63 -27.29 0.24
N ASP A 153 11.02 -28.21 -0.53
CA ASP A 153 11.37 -29.63 -0.60
C ASP A 153 12.53 -29.90 -1.59
N GLY A 154 13.13 -28.87 -2.14
CA GLY A 154 14.22 -28.99 -3.12
C GLY A 154 13.77 -29.32 -4.56
N LYS A 155 12.46 -29.39 -4.83
CA LYS A 155 11.96 -29.69 -6.16
C LYS A 155 12.08 -28.48 -7.08
N LYS A 156 12.75 -28.68 -8.20
CA LYS A 156 12.95 -27.66 -9.24
C LYS A 156 11.80 -27.65 -10.25
N SER A 157 11.46 -26.47 -10.75
CA SER A 157 10.46 -26.27 -11.80
C SER A 157 10.74 -24.96 -12.53
N THR A 158 10.19 -24.81 -13.73
CA THR A 158 10.28 -23.61 -14.58
C THR A 158 8.89 -23.11 -14.92
N PRO A 159 8.16 -22.53 -13.95
CA PRO A 159 6.82 -22.06 -14.21
C PRO A 159 6.80 -20.83 -15.13
N MET A 160 5.76 -20.74 -15.97
CA MET A 160 5.30 -19.53 -16.62
C MET A 160 3.97 -19.16 -15.97
N VAL A 161 3.88 -17.96 -15.41
CA VAL A 161 2.73 -17.53 -14.62
C VAL A 161 2.31 -16.11 -14.93
N GLU A 162 1.06 -15.80 -14.68
CA GLU A 162 0.55 -14.44 -14.63
C GLU A 162 0.79 -13.86 -13.25
N PRO A 163 1.68 -12.85 -13.09
CA PRO A 163 1.94 -12.21 -11.81
C PRO A 163 0.75 -11.31 -11.46
N LEU A 164 0.25 -11.38 -10.22
CA LEU A 164 -0.92 -10.63 -9.78
C LEU A 164 -0.62 -9.64 -8.67
N ALA A 165 0.26 -10.01 -7.73
CA ALA A 165 0.70 -9.14 -6.66
C ALA A 165 2.06 -9.57 -6.10
N ILE A 166 2.80 -8.61 -5.55
CA ILE A 166 3.93 -8.89 -4.66
C ILE A 166 3.57 -8.41 -3.26
N HIS A 167 3.98 -9.16 -2.24
CA HIS A 167 3.72 -8.80 -0.87
C HIS A 167 4.87 -9.19 0.06
N TYR A 168 5.07 -8.38 1.11
CA TYR A 168 6.05 -8.66 2.15
C TYR A 168 5.37 -9.31 3.35
N LYS A 169 5.81 -10.50 3.74
CA LYS A 169 5.28 -11.26 4.87
C LYS A 169 6.35 -12.21 5.42
N TRP A 170 6.34 -12.48 6.73
CA TRP A 170 7.29 -13.39 7.38
C TRP A 170 8.75 -13.10 7.02
N TYR A 171 9.10 -11.81 7.05
CA TYR A 171 10.45 -11.33 6.74
C TYR A 171 10.95 -11.71 5.34
N ALA A 172 10.04 -11.88 4.38
CA ALA A 172 10.39 -12.20 3.00
C ALA A 172 9.38 -11.61 1.99
N TRP A 173 9.84 -11.41 0.77
CA TRP A 173 9.01 -11.03 -0.37
C TRP A 173 8.45 -12.25 -1.08
N TYR A 174 7.19 -12.17 -1.44
CA TYR A 174 6.45 -13.22 -2.15
C TYR A 174 5.77 -12.65 -3.38
N LEU A 175 5.75 -13.46 -4.45
CA LEU A 175 4.94 -13.27 -5.64
C LEU A 175 3.67 -14.12 -5.51
N PHE A 176 2.50 -13.49 -5.60
CA PHE A 176 1.23 -14.17 -5.82
C PHE A 176 0.91 -14.17 -7.31
N ALA A 177 0.66 -15.32 -7.90
CA ALA A 177 0.50 -15.50 -9.32
C ALA A 177 -0.51 -16.59 -9.68
N TYR A 178 -1.09 -16.50 -10.86
CA TYR A 178 -1.94 -17.55 -11.45
C TYR A 178 -1.14 -18.40 -12.43
N SER A 179 -1.24 -19.72 -12.28
CA SER A 179 -0.61 -20.69 -13.19
C SER A 179 -1.65 -21.28 -14.13
N ASP A 180 -1.56 -20.93 -15.41
CA ASP A 180 -2.44 -21.47 -16.46
C ASP A 180 -2.35 -22.98 -16.58
N ASP A 181 -1.14 -23.54 -16.48
CA ASP A 181 -0.91 -24.98 -16.64
C ASP A 181 -1.58 -25.78 -15.52
N LYS A 182 -1.60 -25.22 -14.31
CA LYS A 182 -2.14 -25.87 -13.12
C LYS A 182 -3.54 -25.40 -12.75
N LYS A 183 -4.05 -24.36 -13.43
CA LYS A 183 -5.35 -23.73 -13.18
C LYS A 183 -5.56 -23.37 -11.69
N GLN A 184 -4.52 -22.81 -11.04
CA GLN A 184 -4.54 -22.45 -9.63
C GLN A 184 -3.65 -21.26 -9.31
N TYR A 185 -4.00 -20.56 -8.23
CA TYR A 185 -3.17 -19.52 -7.65
C TYR A 185 -2.03 -20.14 -6.85
N ARG A 186 -0.88 -19.49 -6.88
CA ARG A 186 0.33 -19.92 -6.19
C ARG A 186 1.11 -18.75 -5.64
N THR A 187 1.73 -19.00 -4.49
CA THR A 187 2.65 -18.05 -3.86
C THR A 187 4.08 -18.56 -4.00
N TYR A 188 4.98 -17.71 -4.47
CA TYR A 188 6.40 -18.02 -4.67
C TYR A 188 7.26 -17.08 -3.83
N LYS A 189 8.18 -17.62 -3.02
CA LYS A 189 9.17 -16.80 -2.31
C LYS A 189 10.16 -16.22 -3.32
N ILE A 190 10.24 -14.88 -3.44
CA ILE A 190 10.99 -14.20 -4.51
C ILE A 190 12.49 -14.51 -4.43
N ALA A 191 13.05 -14.65 -3.24
CA ALA A 191 14.44 -15.06 -3.04
C ALA A 191 14.81 -16.42 -3.66
N ARG A 192 13.82 -17.29 -3.90
CA ARG A 192 14.01 -18.60 -4.54
C ARG A 192 13.81 -18.59 -6.05
N ILE A 193 13.41 -17.46 -6.61
CA ILE A 193 13.25 -17.26 -8.05
C ILE A 193 14.64 -17.01 -8.65
N GLN A 194 14.96 -17.75 -9.70
CA GLN A 194 16.18 -17.57 -10.50
C GLN A 194 15.82 -17.36 -11.98
N ASN A 195 16.66 -16.67 -12.73
CA ASN A 195 16.48 -16.43 -14.16
C ASN A 195 15.09 -15.85 -14.53
N LEU A 196 14.59 -14.90 -13.70
CA LEU A 196 13.30 -14.24 -13.92
C LEU A 196 13.32 -13.45 -15.24
N LYS A 197 12.31 -13.68 -16.09
CA LYS A 197 12.13 -13.01 -17.37
C LYS A 197 10.68 -12.57 -17.54
N GLY A 198 10.49 -11.37 -18.11
CA GLY A 198 9.20 -10.96 -18.64
C GLY A 198 8.95 -11.66 -19.99
N GLU A 199 7.74 -12.14 -20.19
CA GLU A 199 7.33 -12.78 -21.43
C GLU A 199 6.54 -11.79 -22.30
N ASP A 200 6.61 -11.96 -23.63
CA ASP A 200 5.83 -11.11 -24.54
C ASP A 200 4.39 -11.63 -24.75
N ARG A 201 3.88 -12.32 -23.73
CA ARG A 201 2.52 -12.82 -23.64
C ARG A 201 1.69 -11.94 -22.73
N ALA A 202 0.64 -11.32 -23.28
CA ALA A 202 -0.32 -10.55 -22.49
C ALA A 202 -1.33 -11.47 -21.78
N SER A 203 -1.78 -11.07 -20.60
CA SER A 203 -2.93 -11.65 -19.93
C SER A 203 -4.15 -10.78 -20.11
N TYR A 204 -5.30 -11.44 -20.29
CA TYR A 204 -6.60 -10.80 -20.41
C TYR A 204 -7.58 -11.33 -19.36
N THR A 205 -7.10 -12.12 -18.41
CA THR A 205 -7.96 -12.73 -17.38
C THR A 205 -8.31 -11.67 -16.33
N ASP A 206 -9.59 -11.53 -16.05
CA ASP A 206 -10.05 -10.77 -14.89
C ASP A 206 -10.12 -11.71 -13.68
N HIS A 207 -9.25 -11.48 -12.72
CA HIS A 207 -9.17 -12.26 -11.48
C HIS A 207 -10.05 -11.68 -10.36
N GLY A 208 -10.69 -10.51 -10.56
CA GLY A 208 -11.45 -9.84 -9.53
C GLY A 208 -10.59 -9.29 -8.39
N ASP A 209 -11.03 -9.47 -7.14
CA ASP A 209 -10.32 -8.95 -5.97
C ASP A 209 -9.12 -9.84 -5.60
N VAL A 210 -7.93 -9.44 -6.05
CA VAL A 210 -6.66 -10.15 -5.81
C VAL A 210 -6.35 -10.27 -4.32
N LYS A 211 -6.69 -9.26 -3.50
CA LYS A 211 -6.46 -9.32 -2.05
C LYS A 211 -7.27 -10.43 -1.40
N LYS A 212 -8.52 -10.56 -1.77
CA LYS A 212 -9.40 -11.64 -1.29
C LYS A 212 -8.88 -13.02 -1.71
N LEU A 213 -8.42 -13.17 -2.95
CA LEU A 213 -7.81 -14.40 -3.45
C LEU A 213 -6.54 -14.78 -2.68
N MET A 214 -5.71 -13.81 -2.32
CA MET A 214 -4.53 -14.03 -1.48
C MET A 214 -4.92 -14.53 -0.09
N GLU A 215 -5.92 -13.92 0.55
CA GLU A 215 -6.42 -14.32 1.87
C GLU A 215 -7.02 -15.73 1.84
N GLU A 216 -7.81 -16.08 0.83
CA GLU A 216 -8.37 -17.41 0.63
C GLU A 216 -7.28 -18.48 0.41
N SER A 217 -6.27 -18.18 -0.40
CA SER A 217 -5.12 -19.04 -0.65
C SER A 217 -4.31 -19.31 0.62
N GLU A 218 -4.15 -18.30 1.45
CA GLU A 218 -3.46 -18.41 2.72
C GLU A 218 -4.25 -19.25 3.73
N GLN A 219 -5.56 -19.02 3.85
CA GLN A 219 -6.43 -19.84 4.72
C GLN A 219 -6.41 -21.32 4.31
N ALA A 220 -6.38 -21.61 3.00
CA ALA A 220 -6.27 -22.97 2.50
C ALA A 220 -4.94 -23.63 2.93
N TYR A 221 -3.84 -22.87 2.94
CA TYR A 221 -2.53 -23.35 3.41
C TYR A 221 -2.58 -23.72 4.91
N TYR A 222 -3.15 -22.85 5.75
CA TYR A 222 -3.26 -23.14 7.19
C TYR A 222 -4.18 -24.33 7.52
N ARG A 223 -5.19 -24.62 6.71
CA ARG A 223 -6.05 -25.80 6.89
C ARG A 223 -5.32 -27.12 6.68
N THR A 224 -4.18 -27.09 6.02
CA THR A 224 -3.32 -28.28 5.80
C THR A 224 -2.19 -28.42 6.82
N SER A 225 -2.17 -27.57 7.86
CA SER A 225 -1.16 -27.64 8.91
C SER A 225 -1.31 -28.93 9.73
N ILE A 226 -0.18 -29.50 10.12
CA ILE A 226 -0.11 -30.71 10.95
C ILE A 226 0.30 -30.31 12.36
N HIS A 227 -0.16 -31.09 13.35
CA HIS A 227 0.33 -30.99 14.71
C HIS A 227 1.74 -31.57 14.79
N ILE A 228 2.68 -30.86 15.41
CA ILE A 228 4.06 -31.30 15.60
C ILE A 228 4.39 -31.12 17.09
N GLU A 229 4.91 -32.15 17.71
CA GLU A 229 5.55 -32.07 19.03
C GLU A 229 7.06 -32.00 18.84
N VAL A 230 7.67 -31.00 19.47
CA VAL A 230 9.10 -30.80 19.41
C VAL A 230 9.70 -30.84 20.81
N GLN A 231 10.65 -31.76 21.01
CA GLN A 231 11.48 -31.79 22.22
C GLN A 231 12.76 -31.00 21.97
N PHE A 232 13.11 -30.16 22.92
CA PHE A 232 14.30 -29.31 22.85
C PHE A 232 15.07 -29.35 24.18
N ALA A 233 16.35 -28.99 24.14
CA ALA A 233 17.18 -28.91 25.33
C ALA A 233 16.81 -27.70 26.18
N ASN A 234 16.97 -27.77 27.50
CA ASN A 234 16.66 -26.67 28.42
C ASN A 234 17.38 -25.36 28.08
N GLU A 235 18.53 -25.45 27.44
CA GLU A 235 19.33 -24.31 26.98
C GLU A 235 18.63 -23.50 25.86
N GLU A 236 17.72 -24.12 25.13
CA GLU A 236 16.95 -23.54 24.04
C GLU A 236 15.59 -22.96 24.50
N THR A 237 15.26 -23.03 25.79
CA THR A 237 13.96 -22.59 26.33
C THR A 237 13.64 -21.15 25.97
N ALA A 238 14.59 -20.22 26.14
CA ALA A 238 14.38 -18.81 25.82
C ALA A 238 14.04 -18.58 24.34
N LEU A 239 14.68 -19.34 23.44
CA LEU A 239 14.41 -19.28 22.01
C LEU A 239 13.01 -19.82 21.67
N MET A 240 12.63 -20.92 22.32
CA MET A 240 11.32 -21.54 22.13
C MET A 240 10.19 -20.66 22.68
N GLU A 241 10.39 -20.01 23.84
CA GLU A 241 9.44 -19.04 24.39
C GLU A 241 9.26 -17.81 23.48
N GLU A 242 10.35 -17.35 22.85
CA GLU A 242 10.31 -16.22 21.91
C GLU A 242 9.47 -16.54 20.65
N TYR A 243 9.65 -17.74 20.08
CA TYR A 243 8.99 -18.12 18.82
C TYR A 243 7.65 -18.83 18.98
N PHE A 244 7.40 -19.47 20.13
CA PHE A 244 6.22 -20.28 20.41
C PHE A 244 5.67 -20.06 21.82
N PRO A 245 5.33 -18.80 22.19
CA PRO A 245 4.97 -18.44 23.57
C PRO A 245 3.75 -19.22 24.12
N ASP A 246 2.83 -19.62 23.23
CA ASP A 246 1.57 -20.29 23.61
C ASP A 246 1.63 -21.83 23.46
N CYS A 247 2.79 -22.38 23.13
CA CYS A 247 2.95 -23.80 22.78
C CYS A 247 3.78 -24.60 23.79
N LEU A 248 4.30 -23.96 24.85
CA LEU A 248 5.11 -24.65 25.86
C LEU A 248 4.20 -25.34 26.88
N ILE A 249 4.42 -26.63 27.09
CA ILE A 249 3.74 -27.48 28.07
C ILE A 249 4.73 -27.83 29.20
#